data_9893ae4193f97517b8eab7823d596a16
#
_entry.id   9893ae4193f97517b8eab7823d596a16
#
_cell.length_a   1.000
_cell.length_b   1.000
_cell.length_c   1.000
_cell.angle_alpha   90.00
_cell.angle_beta   90.00
_cell.angle_gamma   90.00
#
_symmetry.space_group_name_H-M   'P 1'
#
loop_
_entity.id
_entity.type
_entity.pdbx_description
1 polymer ?
#
loop_
_entity_poly.entity_id
_entity_poly.type
_entity_poly.pdbx_seq_one_letter_code
_entity_poly.pdbx_strand_id
1 'polypeptide(L)'
;MTALHSSTADNRDPLTVRTVEEAVTLAPYLLGFQPTESLLMIVADDGAACQGFVARADLDGLESAPAMNAFAARVGPLAGQGRTVVLAFSKDQDRGMVTLASAVEAMKGMNIGDAAWTDGEYWRSIFCDEQGCGENHRFVPDPTIAAEAVYRGLTVLPSRTSLVDKLSGPGRTCDPDTRRLLANSRRRLSRKDDNTVEVRCQALFESGDEINDAVVTELAVAVQRSDVARRLWMSMERTEASRWLRIWSRAVEIIPDRMAPAPLSLCGLAGWLSGEGVVAAVCARRCEFMVGTADLPAALTVIVDAFVPPKLWDVMDHDPTVIAHPFVEEQVDEEINLSA
;
A
#
# COMPACT_ATOMS: atom_id res chain seq x y z
N MET A 1 12.20 -20.90 -7.25
CA MET A 1 10.74 -20.81 -7.20
C MET A 1 10.40 -19.76 -6.17
N THR A 2 9.79 -18.69 -6.57
CA THR A 2 9.56 -17.50 -5.71
C THR A 2 8.07 -17.40 -5.45
N ALA A 3 7.62 -17.55 -4.22
CA ALA A 3 6.20 -17.49 -3.86
C ALA A 3 5.85 -16.09 -3.32
N LEU A 4 4.82 -15.49 -3.86
CA LEU A 4 4.26 -14.21 -3.42
C LEU A 4 2.87 -14.48 -2.83
N HIS A 5 2.71 -14.22 -1.54
CA HIS A 5 1.39 -14.23 -0.92
C HIS A 5 0.75 -12.85 -1.10
N SER A 6 -0.36 -12.78 -1.84
CA SER A 6 -1.27 -11.67 -1.68
C SER A 6 -1.93 -11.80 -0.32
N SER A 7 -2.01 -10.72 0.43
CA SER A 7 -2.45 -10.69 1.84
C SER A 7 -3.96 -10.87 2.04
N THR A 8 -4.65 -11.46 1.09
CA THR A 8 -6.04 -11.87 1.29
C THR A 8 -6.03 -13.22 2.00
N ALA A 9 -6.90 -13.39 3.00
CA ALA A 9 -7.15 -14.65 3.70
C ALA A 9 -7.79 -15.70 2.78
N ASP A 10 -7.19 -15.89 1.63
CA ASP A 10 -7.60 -16.83 0.63
C ASP A 10 -6.67 -18.04 0.77
N ASN A 11 -7.25 -19.19 1.01
CA ASN A 11 -6.55 -20.49 1.10
C ASN A 11 -6.02 -20.94 -0.28
N ARG A 12 -5.67 -19.98 -1.15
CA ARG A 12 -5.14 -20.20 -2.49
C ARG A 12 -3.62 -20.28 -2.45
N ASP A 13 -3.07 -21.12 -3.31
CA ASP A 13 -1.62 -21.23 -3.48
C ASP A 13 -1.00 -19.86 -3.79
N PRO A 14 0.19 -19.55 -3.25
CA PRO A 14 0.86 -18.28 -3.50
C PRO A 14 1.18 -18.12 -4.99
N LEU A 15 1.12 -16.86 -5.48
CA LEU A 15 1.62 -16.54 -6.81
C LEU A 15 3.11 -16.84 -6.86
N THR A 16 3.51 -17.70 -7.77
CA THR A 16 4.91 -18.13 -7.92
C THR A 16 5.51 -17.45 -9.13
N VAL A 17 6.63 -16.77 -8.96
CA VAL A 17 7.42 -16.15 -10.02
C VAL A 17 8.71 -16.95 -10.19
N ARG A 18 9.01 -17.37 -11.42
CA ARG A 18 10.17 -18.20 -11.76
C ARG A 18 11.12 -17.51 -12.72
N THR A 19 10.57 -16.65 -13.59
CA THR A 19 11.31 -15.97 -14.67
C THR A 19 11.18 -14.45 -14.53
N VAL A 20 12.04 -13.72 -15.25
CA VAL A 20 11.97 -12.27 -15.36
C VAL A 20 10.66 -11.83 -16.01
N GLU A 21 10.22 -12.55 -17.08
CA GLU A 21 8.97 -12.24 -17.77
C GLU A 21 7.75 -12.36 -16.85
N GLU A 22 7.72 -13.41 -16.02
CA GLU A 22 6.66 -13.57 -15.02
C GLU A 22 6.68 -12.43 -14.00
N ALA A 23 7.88 -12.00 -13.55
CA ALA A 23 8.03 -10.87 -12.64
C ALA A 23 7.58 -9.54 -13.26
N VAL A 24 7.98 -9.28 -14.51
CA VAL A 24 7.57 -8.08 -15.27
C VAL A 24 6.06 -8.09 -15.52
N THR A 25 5.47 -9.26 -15.85
CA THR A 25 4.03 -9.43 -16.05
C THR A 25 3.25 -9.13 -14.75
N LEU A 26 3.75 -9.60 -13.61
CA LEU A 26 3.07 -9.47 -12.32
C LEU A 26 3.21 -8.07 -11.71
N ALA A 27 4.33 -7.38 -11.97
CA ALA A 27 4.66 -6.10 -11.34
C ALA A 27 3.54 -5.05 -11.40
N PRO A 28 2.84 -4.79 -12.53
CA PRO A 28 1.73 -3.86 -12.59
C PRO A 28 0.57 -4.23 -11.66
N TYR A 29 0.28 -5.52 -11.51
CA TYR A 29 -0.79 -6.01 -10.65
C TYR A 29 -0.46 -5.85 -9.17
N LEU A 30 0.80 -6.06 -8.78
CA LEU A 30 1.27 -5.85 -7.42
C LEU A 30 1.28 -4.38 -7.01
N LEU A 31 1.47 -3.47 -7.98
CA LEU A 31 1.43 -2.03 -7.76
C LEU A 31 0.02 -1.43 -7.89
N GLY A 32 -0.89 -2.09 -8.58
CA GLY A 32 -2.19 -1.56 -8.97
C GLY A 32 -2.14 -0.53 -10.13
N PHE A 33 -0.97 -0.32 -10.74
CA PHE A 33 -0.79 0.56 -11.91
C PHE A 33 0.43 0.16 -12.73
N GLN A 34 0.47 0.63 -14.00
CA GLN A 34 1.61 0.41 -14.89
C GLN A 34 2.83 1.20 -14.42
N PRO A 35 3.94 0.56 -14.01
CA PRO A 35 5.15 1.25 -13.60
C PRO A 35 5.88 1.90 -14.77
N THR A 36 6.41 3.09 -14.52
CA THR A 36 7.29 3.84 -15.41
C THR A 36 8.35 4.53 -14.58
N GLU A 37 9.56 4.68 -15.11
CA GLU A 37 10.70 5.34 -14.45
C GLU A 37 10.80 4.95 -12.96
N SER A 38 10.82 3.63 -12.70
CA SER A 38 10.71 3.07 -11.36
C SER A 38 11.67 1.92 -11.14
N LEU A 39 12.33 1.90 -9.98
CA LEU A 39 12.96 0.70 -9.43
C LEU A 39 11.93 -0.04 -8.57
N LEU A 40 11.78 -1.32 -8.84
CA LEU A 40 10.89 -2.23 -8.14
C LEU A 40 11.71 -3.34 -7.51
N MET A 41 11.45 -3.65 -6.26
CA MET A 41 12.01 -4.80 -5.57
C MET A 41 10.86 -5.71 -5.15
N ILE A 42 10.85 -6.93 -5.66
CA ILE A 42 9.86 -7.96 -5.34
C ILE A 42 10.58 -8.99 -4.47
N VAL A 43 10.18 -9.12 -3.23
CA VAL A 43 10.72 -10.10 -2.28
C VAL A 43 9.74 -11.24 -2.13
N ALA A 44 10.23 -12.46 -2.31
CA ALA A 44 9.43 -13.65 -2.12
C ALA A 44 9.24 -13.99 -0.65
N ASP A 45 8.09 -14.56 -0.34
CA ASP A 45 7.87 -15.22 0.95
C ASP A 45 8.69 -16.52 1.01
N ASP A 46 9.54 -16.66 2.01
CA ASP A 46 10.30 -17.91 2.29
C ASP A 46 9.61 -18.78 3.35
N GLY A 47 8.42 -18.38 3.80
CA GLY A 47 7.59 -19.10 4.74
C GLY A 47 8.01 -19.03 6.21
N ALA A 48 9.25 -18.59 6.50
CA ALA A 48 9.80 -18.62 7.85
C ALA A 48 10.15 -17.23 8.41
N ALA A 49 10.89 -16.44 7.68
CA ALA A 49 11.45 -15.16 8.17
C ALA A 49 11.10 -13.96 7.31
N CYS A 50 10.80 -14.15 6.03
CA CYS A 50 10.45 -13.10 5.10
C CYS A 50 9.01 -13.26 4.62
N GLN A 51 8.26 -12.19 4.73
CA GLN A 51 6.94 -12.09 4.10
C GLN A 51 7.11 -11.41 2.77
N GLY A 52 6.63 -12.02 1.70
CA GLY A 52 6.68 -11.42 0.38
C GLY A 52 6.14 -10.00 0.41
N PHE A 53 6.91 -9.05 -0.09
CA PHE A 53 6.51 -7.66 -0.21
C PHE A 53 7.08 -7.04 -1.49
N VAL A 54 6.53 -5.89 -1.84
CA VAL A 54 7.00 -5.10 -2.97
C VAL A 54 7.40 -3.71 -2.47
N ALA A 55 8.63 -3.31 -2.76
CA ALA A 55 9.09 -1.95 -2.56
C ALA A 55 9.29 -1.27 -3.92
N ARG A 56 8.92 0.00 -4.01
CA ARG A 56 9.07 0.81 -5.21
C ARG A 56 9.67 2.18 -4.88
N ALA A 57 10.57 2.63 -5.74
CA ALA A 57 11.05 4.01 -5.73
C ALA A 57 11.06 4.59 -7.14
N ASP A 58 10.90 5.91 -7.27
CA ASP A 58 11.10 6.63 -8.53
C ASP A 58 12.60 6.67 -8.85
N LEU A 59 12.98 6.48 -10.12
CA LEU A 59 14.40 6.50 -10.52
C LEU A 59 15.05 7.85 -10.24
N ASP A 60 14.31 8.96 -10.41
CA ASP A 60 14.80 10.32 -10.11
C ASP A 60 15.26 10.48 -8.66
N GLY A 61 14.64 9.74 -7.73
CA GLY A 61 15.00 9.74 -6.32
C GLY A 61 16.21 8.85 -5.97
N LEU A 62 16.71 8.04 -6.91
CA LEU A 62 17.75 7.03 -6.70
C LEU A 62 19.06 7.32 -7.45
N GLU A 63 19.20 8.47 -8.10
CA GLU A 63 20.36 8.81 -8.94
C GLU A 63 21.66 8.94 -8.16
N SER A 64 21.61 9.19 -6.86
CA SER A 64 22.81 9.30 -6.03
C SER A 64 23.07 8.05 -5.20
N ALA A 65 24.32 7.70 -5.01
CA ALA A 65 24.72 6.57 -4.16
C ALA A 65 24.18 6.69 -2.72
N PRO A 66 24.17 7.86 -2.05
CA PRO A 66 23.53 8.00 -0.73
C PRO A 66 22.03 7.67 -0.74
N ALA A 67 21.28 8.10 -1.76
CA ALA A 67 19.85 7.82 -1.86
C ALA A 67 19.59 6.32 -2.10
N MET A 68 20.37 5.68 -2.98
CA MET A 68 20.29 4.24 -3.23
C MET A 68 20.64 3.44 -1.97
N ASN A 69 21.71 3.82 -1.24
CA ASN A 69 22.09 3.18 0.02
C ASN A 69 21.00 3.37 1.10
N ALA A 70 20.37 4.54 1.18
CA ALA A 70 19.26 4.79 2.10
C ALA A 70 18.05 3.91 1.77
N PHE A 71 17.72 3.75 0.48
CA PHE A 71 16.68 2.82 0.04
C PHE A 71 17.04 1.38 0.43
N ALA A 72 18.24 0.90 0.08
CA ALA A 72 18.72 -0.44 0.42
C ALA A 72 18.71 -0.70 1.93
N ALA A 73 19.15 0.25 2.75
CA ALA A 73 19.17 0.14 4.21
C ALA A 73 17.73 0.01 4.81
N ARG A 74 16.73 0.61 4.18
CA ARG A 74 15.33 0.51 4.62
C ARG A 74 14.70 -0.83 4.23
N VAL A 75 14.97 -1.32 3.03
CA VAL A 75 14.33 -2.53 2.51
C VAL A 75 15.06 -3.82 2.90
N GLY A 76 16.37 -3.75 3.09
CA GLY A 76 17.22 -4.92 3.39
C GLY A 76 16.80 -5.71 4.63
N PRO A 77 16.56 -5.08 5.80
CA PRO A 77 16.10 -5.77 6.99
C PRO A 77 14.76 -6.50 6.80
N LEU A 78 13.88 -5.97 5.94
CA LEU A 78 12.57 -6.55 5.64
C LEU A 78 12.68 -7.74 4.67
N ALA A 79 13.65 -7.70 3.77
CA ALA A 79 13.87 -8.78 2.80
C ALA A 79 14.44 -10.05 3.46
N GLY A 80 15.20 -9.91 4.56
CA GLY A 80 15.81 -11.03 5.23
C GLY A 80 16.62 -11.92 4.27
N GLN A 81 16.31 -13.21 4.23
CA GLN A 81 16.87 -14.17 3.27
C GLN A 81 15.92 -14.47 2.09
N GLY A 82 14.78 -13.78 1.99
CA GLY A 82 13.82 -13.94 0.91
C GLY A 82 14.44 -13.70 -0.45
N ARG A 83 14.13 -14.58 -1.43
CA ARG A 83 14.60 -14.39 -2.79
C ARG A 83 14.02 -13.10 -3.37
N THR A 84 14.88 -12.23 -3.85
CA THR A 84 14.53 -10.89 -4.33
C THR A 84 14.73 -10.82 -5.86
N VAL A 85 13.75 -10.23 -6.54
CA VAL A 85 13.87 -9.81 -7.95
C VAL A 85 13.85 -8.28 -7.98
N VAL A 86 14.83 -7.68 -8.66
CA VAL A 86 14.93 -6.22 -8.82
C VAL A 86 14.63 -5.86 -10.28
N LEU A 87 13.65 -4.99 -10.51
CA LEU A 87 13.24 -4.57 -11.85
C LEU A 87 13.38 -3.04 -11.98
N ALA A 88 14.05 -2.60 -13.05
CA ALA A 88 14.07 -1.19 -13.44
C ALA A 88 13.16 -0.98 -14.65
N PHE A 89 12.07 -0.25 -14.47
CA PHE A 89 11.19 0.19 -15.55
C PHE A 89 11.64 1.56 -16.04
N SER A 90 12.20 1.62 -17.25
CA SER A 90 12.65 2.89 -17.85
C SER A 90 12.61 2.80 -19.37
N LYS A 91 12.22 3.89 -20.04
CA LYS A 91 12.37 4.01 -21.50
C LYS A 91 13.82 4.23 -21.92
N ASP A 92 14.65 4.71 -21.00
CA ASP A 92 16.10 4.83 -21.18
C ASP A 92 16.80 3.58 -20.61
N GLN A 93 17.29 2.72 -21.49
CA GLN A 93 17.97 1.47 -21.12
C GLN A 93 19.24 1.75 -20.31
N ASP A 94 20.06 2.72 -20.72
CA ASP A 94 21.32 3.01 -20.06
C ASP A 94 21.06 3.46 -18.61
N ARG A 95 20.09 4.35 -18.43
CA ARG A 95 19.64 4.78 -17.10
C ARG A 95 19.16 3.61 -16.26
N GLY A 96 18.31 2.77 -16.83
CA GLY A 96 17.78 1.59 -16.14
C GLY A 96 18.87 0.61 -15.71
N MET A 97 19.81 0.31 -16.60
CA MET A 97 20.93 -0.58 -16.31
C MET A 97 21.90 -0.03 -15.28
N VAL A 98 22.22 1.27 -15.34
CA VAL A 98 23.05 1.95 -14.31
C VAL A 98 22.36 1.90 -12.95
N THR A 99 21.05 2.19 -12.89
CA THR A 99 20.28 2.11 -11.65
C THR A 99 20.28 0.70 -11.07
N LEU A 100 20.10 -0.33 -11.90
CA LEU A 100 20.15 -1.75 -11.47
C LEU A 100 21.53 -2.11 -10.90
N ALA A 101 22.61 -1.73 -11.58
CA ALA A 101 23.96 -2.00 -11.10
C ALA A 101 24.19 -1.34 -9.73
N SER A 102 23.77 -0.09 -9.57
CA SER A 102 23.84 0.64 -8.29
C SER A 102 22.98 -0.02 -7.20
N ALA A 103 21.79 -0.51 -7.55
CA ALA A 103 20.89 -1.19 -6.62
C ALA A 103 21.48 -2.52 -6.14
N VAL A 104 21.98 -3.36 -7.05
CA VAL A 104 22.62 -4.64 -6.70
C VAL A 104 23.85 -4.43 -5.81
N GLU A 105 24.67 -3.41 -6.12
CA GLU A 105 25.82 -3.07 -5.28
C GLU A 105 25.40 -2.61 -3.87
N ALA A 106 24.40 -1.74 -3.77
CA ALA A 106 23.88 -1.26 -2.48
C ALA A 106 23.20 -2.35 -1.65
N MET A 107 22.64 -3.37 -2.33
CA MET A 107 21.93 -4.51 -1.73
C MET A 107 22.83 -5.74 -1.54
N LYS A 108 24.16 -5.55 -1.48
CA LYS A 108 25.08 -6.65 -1.18
C LYS A 108 24.72 -7.35 0.12
N GLY A 109 24.59 -8.67 0.05
CA GLY A 109 24.18 -9.51 1.19
C GLY A 109 22.70 -9.89 1.19
N MET A 110 21.89 -9.30 0.32
CA MET A 110 20.53 -9.80 0.04
C MET A 110 20.56 -10.95 -0.97
N ASN A 111 19.57 -11.83 -0.90
CA ASN A 111 19.43 -12.96 -1.82
C ASN A 111 18.79 -12.50 -3.15
N ILE A 112 19.55 -11.77 -3.98
CA ILE A 112 19.09 -11.30 -5.28
C ILE A 112 19.12 -12.46 -6.28
N GLY A 113 17.94 -12.93 -6.67
CA GLY A 113 17.78 -14.02 -7.63
C GLY A 113 17.82 -13.56 -9.07
N ASP A 114 17.38 -12.32 -9.35
CA ASP A 114 17.50 -11.69 -10.65
C ASP A 114 17.43 -10.17 -10.54
N ALA A 115 18.01 -9.46 -11.54
CA ALA A 115 17.91 -8.02 -11.66
C ALA A 115 17.82 -7.65 -13.15
N ALA A 116 16.69 -7.07 -13.59
CA ALA A 116 16.43 -6.83 -14.99
C ALA A 116 15.85 -5.43 -15.25
N TRP A 117 16.28 -4.84 -16.36
CA TRP A 117 15.66 -3.67 -16.96
C TRP A 117 14.54 -4.07 -17.91
N THR A 118 13.52 -3.22 -18.02
CA THR A 118 12.47 -3.33 -19.06
C THR A 118 11.92 -1.95 -19.42
N ASP A 119 11.57 -1.79 -20.71
CA ASP A 119 10.80 -0.63 -21.20
C ASP A 119 9.31 -0.97 -21.44
N GLY A 120 8.94 -2.24 -21.18
CA GLY A 120 7.62 -2.80 -21.41
C GLY A 120 7.47 -3.50 -22.76
N GLU A 121 8.45 -3.40 -23.67
CA GLU A 121 8.52 -4.13 -24.95
C GLU A 121 9.71 -5.09 -24.98
N TYR A 122 10.78 -4.70 -24.31
CA TYR A 122 12.01 -5.48 -24.16
C TYR A 122 12.42 -5.54 -22.69
N TRP A 123 13.26 -6.54 -22.38
CA TRP A 123 13.90 -6.65 -21.07
C TRP A 123 15.31 -7.19 -21.21
N ARG A 124 16.15 -6.95 -20.20
CA ARG A 124 17.52 -7.44 -20.10
C ARG A 124 17.92 -7.65 -18.64
N SER A 125 18.37 -8.87 -18.31
CA SER A 125 18.97 -9.15 -17.00
C SER A 125 20.44 -8.75 -16.97
N ILE A 126 20.92 -8.24 -15.84
CA ILE A 126 22.35 -7.99 -15.59
C ILE A 126 23.09 -9.27 -15.23
N PHE A 127 22.39 -10.38 -14.94
CA PHE A 127 22.97 -11.68 -14.59
C PHE A 127 22.93 -12.69 -15.74
N CYS A 128 22.61 -12.26 -16.94
CA CYS A 128 22.56 -13.15 -18.07
C CYS A 128 23.98 -13.53 -18.54
N ASP A 129 24.40 -14.76 -18.25
CA ASP A 129 25.73 -15.32 -18.60
C ASP A 129 25.73 -16.12 -19.88
N GLU A 130 24.60 -16.21 -20.60
CA GLU A 130 24.54 -16.99 -21.84
C GLU A 130 25.41 -16.36 -22.93
N GLN A 131 26.23 -17.18 -23.59
CA GLN A 131 27.01 -16.75 -24.75
C GLN A 131 26.06 -16.23 -25.84
N GLY A 132 26.11 -14.93 -26.10
CA GLY A 132 25.20 -14.23 -26.99
C GLY A 132 24.11 -13.40 -26.29
N CYS A 133 23.98 -13.49 -24.98
CA CYS A 133 23.08 -12.64 -24.17
C CYS A 133 23.70 -11.25 -23.95
N GLY A 134 23.90 -10.51 -25.02
CA GLY A 134 24.18 -9.06 -25.00
C GLY A 134 23.01 -8.30 -25.57
N GLU A 135 21.96 -9.02 -25.96
CA GLU A 135 20.79 -8.48 -26.66
C GLU A 135 19.59 -8.34 -25.74
N ASN A 136 18.72 -7.43 -26.09
CA ASN A 136 17.44 -7.25 -25.40
C ASN A 136 16.48 -8.37 -25.82
N HIS A 137 15.88 -9.02 -24.84
CA HIS A 137 14.83 -10.02 -25.08
C HIS A 137 13.49 -9.31 -25.27
N ARG A 138 12.71 -9.78 -26.25
CA ARG A 138 11.37 -9.26 -26.43
C ARG A 138 10.48 -9.71 -25.27
N PHE A 139 9.84 -8.75 -24.60
CA PHE A 139 8.90 -9.05 -23.53
C PHE A 139 7.59 -9.60 -24.09
N VAL A 140 7.18 -10.76 -23.61
CA VAL A 140 5.88 -11.36 -23.89
C VAL A 140 5.20 -11.62 -22.55
N PRO A 141 4.11 -10.90 -22.23
CA PRO A 141 3.39 -11.10 -20.97
C PRO A 141 2.95 -12.56 -20.83
N ASP A 142 3.14 -13.14 -19.63
CA ASP A 142 2.64 -14.47 -19.34
C ASP A 142 1.13 -14.43 -19.12
N PRO A 143 0.32 -15.05 -20.00
CA PRO A 143 -1.13 -14.99 -19.90
C PRO A 143 -1.67 -15.73 -18.67
N THR A 144 -0.94 -16.70 -18.13
CA THR A 144 -1.35 -17.46 -16.94
C THR A 144 -1.21 -16.60 -15.71
N ILE A 145 -0.09 -15.90 -15.56
CA ILE A 145 0.15 -14.95 -14.45
C ILE A 145 -0.86 -13.81 -14.50
N ALA A 146 -1.09 -13.24 -15.70
CA ALA A 146 -2.06 -12.15 -15.86
C ALA A 146 -3.48 -12.62 -15.52
N ALA A 147 -3.92 -13.78 -16.00
CA ALA A 147 -5.24 -14.34 -15.72
C ALA A 147 -5.43 -14.63 -14.21
N GLU A 148 -4.41 -15.21 -13.57
CA GLU A 148 -4.44 -15.49 -12.13
C GLU A 148 -4.51 -14.21 -11.30
N ALA A 149 -3.75 -13.17 -11.66
CA ALA A 149 -3.82 -11.87 -10.99
C ALA A 149 -5.23 -11.25 -11.10
N VAL A 150 -5.84 -11.26 -12.28
CA VAL A 150 -7.21 -10.78 -12.50
C VAL A 150 -8.24 -11.63 -11.74
N TYR A 151 -8.08 -12.97 -11.75
CA TYR A 151 -8.95 -13.87 -10.99
C TYR A 151 -8.91 -13.61 -9.48
N ARG A 152 -7.78 -13.17 -8.95
CA ARG A 152 -7.63 -12.71 -7.56
C ARG A 152 -8.19 -11.31 -7.31
N GLY A 153 -8.73 -10.66 -8.34
CA GLY A 153 -9.32 -9.32 -8.25
C GLY A 153 -8.31 -8.18 -8.31
N LEU A 154 -7.05 -8.46 -8.66
CA LEU A 154 -6.04 -7.43 -8.85
C LEU A 154 -6.34 -6.65 -10.14
N THR A 155 -6.29 -5.32 -10.06
CA THR A 155 -6.57 -4.42 -11.17
C THR A 155 -5.38 -3.52 -11.44
N VAL A 156 -5.20 -3.11 -12.68
CA VAL A 156 -4.09 -2.25 -13.09
C VAL A 156 -4.63 -0.95 -13.67
N LEU A 157 -4.27 0.17 -13.06
CA LEU A 157 -4.52 1.51 -13.61
C LEU A 157 -3.44 1.89 -14.63
N PRO A 158 -3.74 2.79 -15.57
CA PRO A 158 -2.78 3.18 -16.61
C PRO A 158 -1.48 3.79 -16.06
N SER A 159 -1.53 4.47 -14.91
CA SER A 159 -0.37 5.11 -14.29
C SER A 159 -0.56 5.32 -12.78
N ARG A 160 0.54 5.61 -12.09
CA ARG A 160 0.49 6.08 -10.69
C ARG A 160 -0.33 7.36 -10.55
N THR A 161 -0.24 8.27 -11.52
CA THR A 161 -1.05 9.50 -11.54
C THR A 161 -2.54 9.17 -11.55
N SER A 162 -2.98 8.18 -12.34
CA SER A 162 -4.38 7.74 -12.35
C SER A 162 -4.85 7.22 -10.97
N LEU A 163 -3.98 6.57 -10.21
CA LEU A 163 -4.27 6.18 -8.84
C LEU A 163 -4.37 7.40 -7.90
N VAL A 164 -3.42 8.32 -8.02
CA VAL A 164 -3.44 9.58 -7.26
C VAL A 164 -4.70 10.37 -7.56
N ASP A 165 -5.07 10.51 -8.83
CA ASP A 165 -6.27 11.24 -9.27
C ASP A 165 -7.54 10.59 -8.69
N LYS A 166 -7.66 9.26 -8.76
CA LYS A 166 -8.78 8.52 -8.17
C LYS A 166 -8.90 8.78 -6.66
N LEU A 167 -7.79 8.83 -5.95
CA LEU A 167 -7.74 9.09 -4.52
C LEU A 167 -7.73 10.59 -4.18
N SER A 168 -7.69 11.50 -5.16
CA SER A 168 -7.70 12.95 -4.92
C SER A 168 -9.08 13.51 -4.61
N GLY A 169 -10.14 12.78 -4.97
CA GLY A 169 -11.51 13.19 -4.72
C GLY A 169 -11.93 14.44 -5.51
N PRO A 170 -13.15 14.94 -5.28
CA PRO A 170 -13.74 16.02 -6.05
C PRO A 170 -13.28 17.43 -5.61
N GLY A 171 -12.32 17.55 -4.70
CA GLY A 171 -11.88 18.82 -4.15
C GLY A 171 -12.86 19.40 -3.11
N ARG A 172 -13.06 20.71 -3.17
CA ARG A 172 -13.88 21.44 -2.17
C ARG A 172 -15.38 21.11 -2.23
N THR A 173 -15.88 20.68 -3.38
CA THR A 173 -17.31 20.46 -3.63
C THR A 173 -17.53 19.09 -4.26
N CYS A 174 -18.61 18.44 -3.90
CA CYS A 174 -19.08 17.21 -4.54
C CYS A 174 -20.31 17.50 -5.42
N ASP A 175 -20.68 16.55 -6.25
CA ASP A 175 -21.87 16.61 -7.09
C ASP A 175 -23.18 16.77 -6.27
N PRO A 176 -24.29 17.22 -6.87
CA PRO A 176 -25.53 17.47 -6.16
C PRO A 176 -26.15 16.21 -5.52
N ASP A 177 -26.00 15.05 -6.13
CA ASP A 177 -26.58 13.80 -5.60
C ASP A 177 -25.80 13.32 -4.38
N THR A 178 -24.47 13.31 -4.45
CA THR A 178 -23.60 13.04 -3.30
C THR A 178 -23.89 14.02 -2.16
N ARG A 179 -24.06 15.31 -2.46
CA ARG A 179 -24.41 16.31 -1.44
C ARG A 179 -25.73 16.00 -0.75
N ARG A 180 -26.74 15.56 -1.50
CA ARG A 180 -28.03 15.13 -0.96
C ARG A 180 -27.88 13.90 -0.06
N LEU A 181 -27.12 12.89 -0.49
CA LEU A 181 -26.83 11.69 0.29
C LEU A 181 -26.14 12.03 1.61
N LEU A 182 -25.10 12.86 1.58
CA LEU A 182 -24.39 13.34 2.76
C LEU A 182 -25.32 14.08 3.74
N ALA A 183 -26.21 14.93 3.23
CA ALA A 183 -27.18 15.65 4.06
C ALA A 183 -28.19 14.70 4.73
N ASN A 184 -28.64 13.66 4.00
CA ASN A 184 -29.55 12.63 4.53
C ASN A 184 -28.84 11.80 5.61
N SER A 185 -27.61 11.38 5.36
CA SER A 185 -26.80 10.62 6.33
C SER A 185 -26.56 11.41 7.60
N ARG A 186 -26.20 12.70 7.49
CA ARG A 186 -26.04 13.61 8.65
C ARG A 186 -27.31 13.68 9.47
N ARG A 187 -28.49 13.89 8.85
CA ARG A 187 -29.77 13.92 9.57
C ARG A 187 -30.08 12.60 10.27
N ARG A 188 -29.77 11.47 9.63
CA ARG A 188 -30.00 10.12 10.17
C ARG A 188 -29.14 9.85 11.41
N LEU A 189 -27.86 10.27 11.37
CA LEU A 189 -26.90 9.98 12.41
C LEU A 189 -26.83 11.05 13.52
N SER A 190 -27.35 12.28 13.30
CA SER A 190 -27.19 13.42 14.20
C SER A 190 -27.71 13.22 15.64
N ARG A 191 -28.72 12.36 15.82
CA ARG A 191 -29.35 12.09 17.12
C ARG A 191 -28.94 10.75 17.74
N LYS A 192 -28.01 10.04 17.14
CA LYS A 192 -27.51 8.76 17.60
C LYS A 192 -26.20 8.95 18.37
N ASP A 193 -26.00 8.17 19.42
CA ASP A 193 -24.73 8.09 20.13
C ASP A 193 -23.70 7.32 19.28
N ASP A 194 -22.42 7.40 19.65
CA ASP A 194 -21.34 6.83 18.85
C ASP A 194 -21.39 5.30 18.80
N ASN A 195 -21.81 4.64 19.87
CA ASN A 195 -21.96 3.19 19.89
C ASN A 195 -23.05 2.73 18.89
N THR A 196 -24.18 3.42 18.86
CA THR A 196 -25.26 3.16 17.87
C THR A 196 -24.78 3.40 16.44
N VAL A 197 -23.93 4.43 16.23
CA VAL A 197 -23.36 4.72 14.90
C VAL A 197 -22.36 3.65 14.49
N GLU A 198 -21.52 3.17 15.39
CA GLU A 198 -20.57 2.11 15.15
C GLU A 198 -21.27 0.79 14.78
N VAL A 199 -22.24 0.34 15.57
CA VAL A 199 -23.06 -0.85 15.25
C VAL A 199 -23.70 -0.71 13.86
N ARG A 200 -24.16 0.50 13.51
CA ARG A 200 -24.68 0.75 12.17
C ARG A 200 -23.62 0.63 11.08
N CYS A 201 -22.39 1.08 11.31
CA CYS A 201 -21.30 0.92 10.36
C CYS A 201 -20.97 -0.56 10.13
N GLN A 202 -20.88 -1.35 11.21
CA GLN A 202 -20.69 -2.79 11.11
C GLN A 202 -21.81 -3.47 10.34
N ALA A 203 -23.07 -3.16 10.64
CA ALA A 203 -24.21 -3.70 9.93
C ALA A 203 -24.20 -3.33 8.42
N LEU A 204 -23.77 -2.13 8.05
CA LEU A 204 -23.61 -1.74 6.65
C LEU A 204 -22.48 -2.50 5.97
N PHE A 205 -21.41 -2.78 6.68
CA PHE A 205 -20.32 -3.61 6.20
C PHE A 205 -20.74 -5.08 6.02
N GLU A 206 -21.45 -5.66 7.00
CA GLU A 206 -21.85 -7.06 7.01
C GLU A 206 -23.01 -7.36 6.03
N SER A 207 -23.82 -6.37 5.68
CA SER A 207 -25.03 -6.55 4.85
C SER A 207 -24.78 -7.28 3.52
N GLY A 208 -23.51 -7.32 3.09
CA GLY A 208 -23.14 -8.00 1.83
C GLY A 208 -23.64 -7.28 0.58
N ASP A 209 -24.40 -6.20 0.78
CA ASP A 209 -24.97 -5.41 -0.30
C ASP A 209 -23.88 -4.83 -1.22
N GLU A 210 -24.27 -4.61 -2.47
CA GLU A 210 -23.43 -3.93 -3.44
C GLU A 210 -23.01 -2.56 -2.90
N ILE A 211 -21.73 -2.24 -3.00
CA ILE A 211 -21.17 -0.97 -2.54
C ILE A 211 -21.80 0.16 -3.37
N ASN A 212 -22.74 0.88 -2.78
CA ASN A 212 -23.42 2.01 -3.41
C ASN A 212 -23.13 3.32 -2.68
N ASP A 213 -23.32 4.45 -3.37
CA ASP A 213 -22.99 5.77 -2.83
C ASP A 213 -23.77 6.15 -1.57
N ALA A 214 -24.96 5.56 -1.33
CA ALA A 214 -25.72 5.82 -0.12
C ALA A 214 -25.05 5.17 1.11
N VAL A 215 -24.58 3.94 1.01
CA VAL A 215 -23.81 3.25 2.06
C VAL A 215 -22.50 3.99 2.30
N VAL A 216 -21.77 4.28 1.24
CA VAL A 216 -20.46 4.94 1.30
C VAL A 216 -20.55 6.32 1.95
N THR A 217 -21.55 7.13 1.61
CA THR A 217 -21.75 8.45 2.21
C THR A 217 -22.21 8.37 3.67
N GLU A 218 -22.96 7.33 4.08
CA GLU A 218 -23.33 7.11 5.47
C GLU A 218 -22.09 6.79 6.32
N LEU A 219 -21.24 5.88 5.85
CA LEU A 219 -19.96 5.55 6.48
C LEU A 219 -19.04 6.77 6.56
N ALA A 220 -18.90 7.52 5.46
CA ALA A 220 -18.08 8.73 5.42
C ALA A 220 -18.56 9.82 6.40
N VAL A 221 -19.86 9.94 6.66
CA VAL A 221 -20.41 10.83 7.69
C VAL A 221 -20.16 10.28 9.08
N ALA A 222 -20.31 8.98 9.30
CA ALA A 222 -20.08 8.34 10.59
C ALA A 222 -18.67 8.58 11.12
N VAL A 223 -17.65 8.41 10.28
CA VAL A 223 -16.23 8.57 10.64
C VAL A 223 -15.77 10.02 10.77
N GLN A 224 -16.65 11.00 10.61
CA GLN A 224 -16.37 12.37 11.05
C GLN A 224 -16.39 12.49 12.59
N ARG A 225 -16.86 11.48 13.31
CA ARG A 225 -16.75 11.33 14.74
C ARG A 225 -15.47 10.59 15.07
N SER A 226 -14.56 11.23 15.79
CA SER A 226 -13.21 10.72 16.08
C SER A 226 -13.27 9.33 16.74
N ASP A 227 -14.16 9.12 17.71
CA ASP A 227 -14.28 7.85 18.42
C ASP A 227 -14.78 6.72 17.51
N VAL A 228 -15.71 7.01 16.60
CA VAL A 228 -16.19 6.02 15.62
C VAL A 228 -15.08 5.66 14.64
N ALA A 229 -14.37 6.67 14.11
CA ALA A 229 -13.26 6.46 13.20
C ALA A 229 -12.15 5.62 13.84
N ARG A 230 -11.78 5.94 15.10
CA ARG A 230 -10.76 5.20 15.86
C ARG A 230 -11.17 3.74 16.09
N ARG A 231 -12.42 3.49 16.51
CA ARG A 231 -12.90 2.12 16.72
C ARG A 231 -12.94 1.31 15.42
N LEU A 232 -13.37 1.90 14.30
CA LEU A 232 -13.31 1.24 12.99
C LEU A 232 -11.87 0.96 12.55
N TRP A 233 -10.94 1.86 12.83
CA TRP A 233 -9.52 1.64 12.60
C TRP A 233 -9.02 0.43 13.39
N MET A 234 -9.29 0.39 14.71
CA MET A 234 -8.80 -0.65 15.61
C MET A 234 -9.43 -2.03 15.34
N SER A 235 -10.67 -2.06 14.84
CA SER A 235 -11.41 -3.29 14.55
C SER A 235 -11.18 -3.86 13.14
N MET A 236 -10.39 -3.19 12.30
CA MET A 236 -10.19 -3.64 10.92
C MET A 236 -9.29 -4.87 10.89
N GLU A 237 -9.81 -5.97 10.37
CA GLU A 237 -9.07 -7.22 10.20
C GLU A 237 -8.48 -7.34 8.79
N ARG A 238 -7.36 -8.06 8.67
CA ARG A 238 -6.71 -8.31 7.38
C ARG A 238 -7.59 -9.09 6.42
N THR A 239 -8.38 -10.01 6.94
CA THR A 239 -9.33 -10.83 6.17
C THR A 239 -10.40 -10.02 5.46
N GLU A 240 -10.74 -8.87 6.00
CA GLU A 240 -11.78 -7.97 5.52
C GLU A 240 -11.24 -6.74 4.77
N ALA A 241 -9.91 -6.55 4.81
CA ALA A 241 -9.24 -5.35 4.35
C ALA A 241 -9.58 -4.98 2.89
N SER A 242 -9.60 -5.95 1.97
CA SER A 242 -9.93 -5.70 0.56
C SER A 242 -11.36 -5.17 0.36
N ARG A 243 -12.30 -5.55 1.22
CA ARG A 243 -13.66 -5.02 1.18
C ARG A 243 -13.72 -3.59 1.71
N TRP A 244 -13.06 -3.32 2.85
CA TRP A 244 -12.92 -1.98 3.39
C TRP A 244 -12.21 -1.04 2.40
N LEU A 245 -11.18 -1.52 1.72
CA LEU A 245 -10.47 -0.76 0.71
C LEU A 245 -11.39 -0.28 -0.42
N ARG A 246 -12.26 -1.17 -0.95
CA ARG A 246 -13.24 -0.78 -1.98
C ARG A 246 -14.20 0.29 -1.49
N ILE A 247 -14.71 0.15 -0.26
CA ILE A 247 -15.65 1.10 0.36
C ILE A 247 -14.97 2.47 0.53
N TRP A 248 -13.79 2.50 1.16
CA TRP A 248 -13.10 3.74 1.46
C TRP A 248 -12.52 4.41 0.21
N SER A 249 -12.06 3.66 -0.77
CA SER A 249 -11.65 4.21 -2.06
C SER A 249 -12.81 4.94 -2.74
N ARG A 250 -14.01 4.33 -2.76
CA ARG A 250 -15.21 4.99 -3.29
C ARG A 250 -15.60 6.21 -2.46
N ALA A 251 -15.49 6.14 -1.14
CA ALA A 251 -15.77 7.28 -0.27
C ALA A 251 -14.88 8.48 -0.61
N VAL A 252 -13.56 8.24 -0.67
CA VAL A 252 -12.56 9.27 -0.99
C VAL A 252 -12.78 9.90 -2.36
N GLU A 253 -13.22 9.10 -3.34
CA GLU A 253 -13.51 9.56 -4.70
C GLU A 253 -14.67 10.58 -4.77
N ILE A 254 -15.67 10.45 -3.91
CA ILE A 254 -16.92 11.23 -4.04
C ILE A 254 -17.12 12.32 -2.97
N ILE A 255 -16.46 12.22 -1.81
CA ILE A 255 -16.66 13.18 -0.72
C ILE A 255 -15.77 14.43 -0.87
N PRO A 256 -16.21 15.60 -0.36
CA PRO A 256 -15.38 16.81 -0.40
C PRO A 256 -14.19 16.73 0.58
N ASP A 257 -13.08 17.41 0.23
CA ASP A 257 -11.79 17.38 0.94
C ASP A 257 -11.90 17.58 2.47
N ARG A 258 -12.79 18.47 2.92
CA ARG A 258 -13.01 18.72 4.35
C ARG A 258 -13.47 17.50 5.14
N MET A 259 -13.95 16.46 4.45
CA MET A 259 -14.40 15.21 5.05
C MET A 259 -13.41 14.06 4.81
N ALA A 260 -12.36 14.28 4.05
CA ALA A 260 -11.48 13.24 3.56
C ALA A 260 -10.49 12.66 4.59
N PRO A 261 -9.98 13.38 5.62
CA PRO A 261 -8.89 12.86 6.47
C PRO A 261 -9.15 11.47 7.07
N ALA A 262 -10.27 11.27 7.77
CA ALA A 262 -10.59 9.96 8.35
C ALA A 262 -10.86 8.87 7.29
N PRO A 263 -11.69 9.09 6.25
CA PRO A 263 -11.83 8.14 5.15
C PRO A 263 -10.53 7.80 4.43
N LEU A 264 -9.61 8.77 4.22
CA LEU A 264 -8.29 8.53 3.64
C LEU A 264 -7.42 7.66 4.54
N SER A 265 -7.40 7.93 5.84
CA SER A 265 -6.63 7.12 6.78
C SER A 265 -7.13 5.67 6.81
N LEU A 266 -8.46 5.48 6.84
CA LEU A 266 -9.07 4.15 6.79
C LEU A 266 -8.86 3.46 5.43
N CYS A 267 -8.87 4.22 4.33
CA CYS A 267 -8.52 3.71 3.00
C CYS A 267 -7.06 3.25 2.95
N GLY A 268 -6.16 4.07 3.48
CA GLY A 268 -4.73 3.74 3.56
C GLY A 268 -4.45 2.54 4.44
N LEU A 269 -5.09 2.42 5.60
CA LEU A 269 -5.00 1.26 6.47
C LEU A 269 -5.50 -0.01 5.74
N ALA A 270 -6.67 0.06 5.11
CA ALA A 270 -7.22 -1.06 4.36
C ALA A 270 -6.31 -1.46 3.19
N GLY A 271 -5.73 -0.49 2.48
CA GLY A 271 -4.74 -0.72 1.43
C GLY A 271 -3.48 -1.41 1.95
N TRP A 272 -2.95 -0.94 3.07
CA TRP A 272 -1.79 -1.58 3.70
C TRP A 272 -2.11 -3.01 4.15
N LEU A 273 -3.22 -3.24 4.85
CA LEU A 273 -3.64 -4.56 5.33
C LEU A 273 -3.91 -5.55 4.19
N SER A 274 -4.41 -5.08 3.05
CA SER A 274 -4.66 -5.90 1.86
C SER A 274 -3.42 -6.11 0.98
N GLY A 275 -2.27 -5.52 1.35
CA GLY A 275 -1.02 -5.61 0.57
C GLY A 275 -0.91 -4.57 -0.55
N GLU A 276 -1.86 -3.65 -0.68
CA GLU A 276 -1.81 -2.54 -1.62
C GLU A 276 -1.05 -1.33 -1.03
N GLY A 277 0.22 -1.52 -0.69
CA GLY A 277 1.05 -0.53 -0.02
C GLY A 277 1.16 0.81 -0.76
N VAL A 278 1.00 0.82 -2.08
CA VAL A 278 1.00 2.07 -2.86
C VAL A 278 -0.25 2.91 -2.57
N VAL A 279 -1.41 2.28 -2.39
CA VAL A 279 -2.64 2.97 -1.96
C VAL A 279 -2.42 3.59 -0.58
N ALA A 280 -1.84 2.83 0.35
CA ALA A 280 -1.48 3.33 1.68
C ALA A 280 -0.58 4.56 1.61
N ALA A 281 0.50 4.50 0.79
CA ALA A 281 1.44 5.60 0.61
C ALA A 281 0.78 6.86 -0.02
N VAL A 282 -0.10 6.69 -1.01
CA VAL A 282 -0.85 7.81 -1.60
C VAL A 282 -1.80 8.44 -0.59
N CYS A 283 -2.50 7.63 0.20
CA CYS A 283 -3.40 8.12 1.24
C CYS A 283 -2.63 8.86 2.35
N ALA A 284 -1.52 8.31 2.85
CA ALA A 284 -0.67 8.95 3.85
C ALA A 284 -0.17 10.31 3.35
N ARG A 285 0.42 10.34 2.14
CA ARG A 285 0.91 11.57 1.53
C ARG A 285 -0.17 12.63 1.37
N ARG A 286 -1.38 12.23 0.97
CA ARG A 286 -2.50 13.18 0.85
C ARG A 286 -2.93 13.71 2.21
N CYS A 287 -2.93 12.89 3.27
CA CYS A 287 -3.25 13.31 4.63
C CYS A 287 -2.28 14.37 5.16
N GLU A 288 -0.97 14.31 4.81
CA GLU A 288 0.03 15.30 5.22
C GLU A 288 -0.31 16.72 4.79
N PHE A 289 -0.97 16.88 3.64
CA PHE A 289 -1.40 18.18 3.11
C PHE A 289 -2.75 18.64 3.66
N MET A 290 -3.42 17.83 4.47
CA MET A 290 -4.70 18.18 5.08
C MET A 290 -4.47 18.62 6.52
N VAL A 291 -4.90 19.82 6.85
CA VAL A 291 -4.72 20.45 8.18
C VAL A 291 -5.33 19.60 9.29
N GLY A 292 -4.52 19.15 10.23
CA GLY A 292 -4.96 18.50 11.47
C GLY A 292 -3.93 17.51 12.01
N THR A 293 -3.61 17.62 13.29
CA THR A 293 -2.83 16.65 14.08
C THR A 293 -3.72 15.50 14.55
N ALA A 294 -4.44 14.85 13.65
CA ALA A 294 -5.30 13.74 14.03
C ALA A 294 -4.49 12.43 14.05
N ASP A 295 -4.76 11.57 15.04
CA ASP A 295 -3.98 10.35 15.30
C ASP A 295 -4.01 9.37 14.13
N LEU A 296 -5.14 9.21 13.42
CA LEU A 296 -5.25 8.27 12.31
C LEU A 296 -4.30 8.60 11.14
N PRO A 297 -4.27 9.85 10.61
CA PRO A 297 -3.28 10.25 9.60
C PRO A 297 -1.83 10.02 10.05
N ALA A 298 -1.51 10.39 11.30
CA ALA A 298 -0.17 10.24 11.84
C ALA A 298 0.23 8.76 11.95
N ALA A 299 -0.65 7.91 12.48
CA ALA A 299 -0.44 6.47 12.57
C ALA A 299 -0.24 5.83 11.19
N LEU A 300 -1.04 6.21 10.20
CA LEU A 300 -0.86 5.72 8.82
C LEU A 300 0.51 6.12 8.26
N THR A 301 0.93 7.36 8.48
CA THR A 301 2.26 7.84 8.03
C THR A 301 3.37 7.03 8.67
N VAL A 302 3.31 6.77 10.00
CA VAL A 302 4.29 5.93 10.70
C VAL A 302 4.34 4.52 10.12
N ILE A 303 3.19 3.88 9.91
CA ILE A 303 3.11 2.52 9.32
C ILE A 303 3.78 2.49 7.94
N VAL A 304 3.49 3.47 7.09
CA VAL A 304 4.01 3.53 5.71
C VAL A 304 5.51 3.84 5.71
N ASP A 305 5.94 4.85 6.47
CA ASP A 305 7.32 5.32 6.47
C ASP A 305 8.29 4.33 7.15
N ALA A 306 7.80 3.60 8.14
CA ALA A 306 8.58 2.53 8.78
C ALA A 306 8.53 1.20 8.00
N PHE A 307 7.82 1.13 6.86
CA PHE A 307 7.63 -0.11 6.10
C PHE A 307 7.12 -1.28 6.96
N VAL A 308 6.23 -0.99 7.91
CA VAL A 308 5.70 -2.01 8.81
C VAL A 308 5.03 -3.13 8.01
N PRO A 309 5.41 -4.41 8.18
CA PRO A 309 4.75 -5.51 7.49
C PRO A 309 3.31 -5.71 7.96
N PRO A 310 2.32 -5.92 7.05
CA PRO A 310 0.91 -6.06 7.43
C PRO A 310 0.60 -7.18 8.44
N LYS A 311 1.41 -8.24 8.49
CA LYS A 311 1.23 -9.32 9.49
C LYS A 311 1.50 -8.87 10.93
N LEU A 312 2.26 -7.80 11.13
CA LEU A 312 2.45 -7.27 12.49
C LEU A 312 1.16 -6.70 13.06
N TRP A 313 0.17 -6.38 12.21
CA TRP A 313 -1.15 -5.99 12.67
C TRP A 313 -1.79 -7.01 13.60
N ASP A 314 -1.58 -8.29 13.38
CA ASP A 314 -2.18 -9.37 14.16
C ASP A 314 -1.63 -9.44 15.61
N VAL A 315 -0.50 -8.77 15.91
CA VAL A 315 0.20 -8.83 17.20
C VAL A 315 0.56 -7.47 17.81
N MET A 316 0.42 -6.36 17.05
CA MET A 316 0.72 -5.02 17.53
C MET A 316 -0.49 -4.38 18.21
N ASP A 317 -0.28 -3.30 18.96
CA ASP A 317 -1.37 -2.45 19.42
C ASP A 317 -2.00 -1.71 18.24
N HIS A 318 -3.31 -1.77 18.12
CA HIS A 318 -4.05 -1.12 17.04
C HIS A 318 -4.44 0.33 17.36
N ASP A 319 -4.14 0.82 18.57
CA ASP A 319 -4.47 2.20 18.93
C ASP A 319 -3.67 3.19 18.08
N PRO A 320 -4.33 4.00 17.25
CA PRO A 320 -3.63 4.95 16.39
C PRO A 320 -2.82 5.98 17.17
N THR A 321 -3.19 6.29 18.41
CA THR A 321 -2.42 7.19 19.29
C THR A 321 -1.07 6.58 19.67
N VAL A 322 -1.06 5.28 20.01
CA VAL A 322 0.17 4.54 20.34
C VAL A 322 1.06 4.41 19.09
N ILE A 323 0.47 4.08 17.95
CA ILE A 323 1.20 3.96 16.68
C ILE A 323 1.80 5.31 16.25
N ALA A 324 1.04 6.41 16.39
CA ALA A 324 1.50 7.74 16.00
C ALA A 324 2.64 8.28 16.87
N HIS A 325 2.72 7.81 18.14
CA HIS A 325 3.65 8.33 19.14
C HIS A 325 4.40 7.22 19.90
N PRO A 326 5.21 6.40 19.22
CA PRO A 326 5.81 5.19 19.81
C PRO A 326 6.82 5.43 20.95
N PHE A 327 7.11 6.68 21.33
CA PHE A 327 8.16 7.03 22.29
C PHE A 327 7.68 7.85 23.50
N VAL A 328 6.38 7.88 23.83
CA VAL A 328 5.88 8.73 24.94
C VAL A 328 5.91 8.02 26.30
N GLU A 329 6.17 6.73 26.41
CA GLU A 329 6.01 5.99 27.69
C GLU A 329 7.26 5.89 28.60
N GLU A 330 8.43 6.46 28.30
CA GLU A 330 9.63 6.26 29.16
C GLU A 330 10.13 7.47 29.95
N GLN A 331 9.37 8.54 30.15
CA GLN A 331 9.84 9.71 30.92
C GLN A 331 9.05 10.06 32.21
N VAL A 332 8.24 9.17 32.77
CA VAL A 332 7.45 9.52 33.98
C VAL A 332 8.01 8.95 35.29
N ASP A 333 8.93 8.01 35.30
CA ASP A 333 9.34 7.31 36.54
C ASP A 333 10.75 7.64 37.11
N GLU A 334 11.53 8.57 36.57
CA GLU A 334 12.87 8.90 37.11
C GLU A 334 12.96 10.14 37.98
N GLU A 335 11.91 10.97 38.13
CA GLU A 335 12.01 12.19 38.95
C GLU A 335 11.52 12.05 40.41
N ILE A 336 11.09 10.87 40.87
CA ILE A 336 10.57 10.73 42.25
C ILE A 336 11.60 10.20 43.26
N ASN A 337 12.82 9.84 42.87
CA ASN A 337 13.78 9.19 43.79
C ASN A 337 15.05 10.01 44.14
N LEU A 338 15.04 11.34 44.01
CA LEU A 338 16.17 12.19 44.40
C LEU A 338 15.83 13.23 45.50
N SER A 339 14.90 12.91 46.40
CA SER A 339 14.69 13.71 47.62
C SER A 339 14.25 12.82 48.80
N ALA A 340 15.20 12.05 49.35
CA ALA A 340 15.16 11.57 50.72
C ALA A 340 16.60 11.47 51.27
#